data_c4c2075a6181124390e910b99bfae575
#
_entry.id   c4c2075a6181124390e910b99bfae575
#
_cell.length_a   1.000
_cell.length_b   1.000
_cell.length_c   1.000
_cell.angle_alpha   90.00
_cell.angle_beta   90.00
_cell.angle_gamma   90.00
#
_symmetry.space_group_name_H-M   'P 1'
#
loop_
_entity.id
_entity.type
_entity.pdbx_description
1 polymer ?
#
loop_
_entity_poly.entity_id
_entity_poly.type
_entity_poly.pdbx_seq_one_letter_code
_entity_poly.pdbx_strand_id
1 'polypeptide(L)'
;MTSRPAAKSPKPKSPKLSRDVIINAALTFLDREGWDALTINALATQLGTKGPSLYNHVSSLEDLRRTVRMRVIDDILQMLSTVGTGRTRDDAVMTMASSYRSYAHHHPGRYSAFTRMPLGGDDPEYTAASHAAAAPVIDVLASYGLTGEDAFYAALEFWAALHGFVLLEMTGVMDSGMIAPGVGSEAGRVDTDAVFSGMVLRLAAGMAHRNDPGGNP
;
A
#
# COMPACT_ATOMS: atom_id res chain seq x y z
N MET A 1 -22.69 59.29 11.84
CA MET A 1 -22.32 58.15 10.97
C MET A 1 -21.83 57.05 11.86
N THR A 2 -22.72 56.11 12.18
CA THR A 2 -22.41 54.97 13.10
C THR A 2 -22.03 53.76 12.27
N SER A 3 -20.79 53.32 12.34
CA SER A 3 -20.27 52.14 11.66
C SER A 3 -20.88 50.87 12.27
N ARG A 4 -21.58 50.12 11.46
CA ARG A 4 -22.17 48.82 11.77
C ARG A 4 -21.05 47.76 11.86
N PRO A 5 -20.91 46.98 12.93
CA PRO A 5 -19.89 45.94 13.01
C PRO A 5 -20.17 44.84 12.02
N ALA A 6 -19.10 44.40 11.28
CA ALA A 6 -19.17 43.32 10.33
C ALA A 6 -19.53 41.99 11.01
N ALA A 7 -20.53 41.30 10.52
CA ALA A 7 -20.95 39.97 10.99
C ALA A 7 -19.85 38.98 10.75
N LYS A 8 -19.38 38.32 11.83
CA LYS A 8 -18.43 37.17 11.76
C LYS A 8 -19.15 36.06 11.01
N SER A 9 -18.54 35.63 9.88
CA SER A 9 -18.95 34.45 9.14
C SER A 9 -18.94 33.22 10.08
N PRO A 10 -19.96 32.35 10.05
CA PRO A 10 -20.00 31.16 10.88
C PRO A 10 -18.81 30.25 10.51
N LYS A 11 -18.00 29.87 11.50
CA LYS A 11 -16.97 28.83 11.35
C LYS A 11 -17.66 27.56 10.86
N PRO A 12 -17.11 26.87 9.84
CA PRO A 12 -17.65 25.60 9.40
C PRO A 12 -17.72 24.64 10.60
N LYS A 13 -18.89 24.06 10.86
CA LYS A 13 -19.07 23.05 11.91
C LYS A 13 -18.12 21.90 11.62
N SER A 14 -17.20 21.60 12.53
CA SER A 14 -16.37 20.38 12.45
C SER A 14 -17.29 19.16 12.24
N PRO A 15 -16.94 18.23 11.35
CA PRO A 15 -17.75 17.04 11.14
C PRO A 15 -17.96 16.33 12.48
N LYS A 16 -19.19 15.79 12.70
CA LYS A 16 -19.51 15.04 13.89
C LYS A 16 -18.51 13.86 13.99
N LEU A 17 -17.87 13.69 15.13
CA LEU A 17 -16.91 12.62 15.36
C LEU A 17 -17.61 11.25 15.15
N SER A 18 -17.03 10.41 14.31
CA SER A 18 -17.48 9.04 14.04
C SER A 18 -16.24 8.15 13.84
N ARG A 19 -16.42 6.81 13.87
CA ARG A 19 -15.32 5.88 13.61
C ARG A 19 -14.65 6.16 12.26
N ASP A 20 -15.42 6.38 11.20
CA ASP A 20 -14.89 6.67 9.85
C ASP A 20 -14.10 7.99 9.80
N VAL A 21 -14.58 9.03 10.48
CA VAL A 21 -13.84 10.31 10.57
C VAL A 21 -12.50 10.10 11.28
N ILE A 22 -12.46 9.29 12.34
CA ILE A 22 -11.24 8.97 13.07
C ILE A 22 -10.27 8.17 12.20
N ILE A 23 -10.75 7.14 11.49
CA ILE A 23 -9.92 6.31 10.61
C ILE A 23 -9.36 7.13 9.45
N ASN A 24 -10.17 7.94 8.77
CA ASN A 24 -9.70 8.80 7.68
C ASN A 24 -8.68 9.85 8.17
N ALA A 25 -8.87 10.40 9.36
CA ALA A 25 -7.89 11.29 9.97
C ALA A 25 -6.59 10.54 10.33
N ALA A 26 -6.69 9.29 10.79
CA ALA A 26 -5.52 8.46 11.07
C ALA A 26 -4.73 8.14 9.80
N LEU A 27 -5.39 7.81 8.69
CA LEU A 27 -4.73 7.60 7.39
C LEU A 27 -3.97 8.84 6.93
N THR A 28 -4.59 10.02 7.04
CA THR A 28 -3.94 11.30 6.71
C THR A 28 -2.79 11.61 7.67
N PHE A 29 -2.94 11.27 8.95
CA PHE A 29 -1.90 11.42 9.96
C PHE A 29 -0.67 10.55 9.61
N LEU A 30 -0.90 9.30 9.24
CA LEU A 30 0.17 8.36 8.87
C LEU A 30 1.01 8.87 7.71
N ASP A 31 0.37 9.39 6.65
CA ASP A 31 1.10 9.88 5.46
C ASP A 31 1.96 11.12 5.77
N ARG A 32 1.66 11.86 6.84
CA ARG A 32 2.42 13.05 7.26
C ARG A 32 3.46 12.76 8.33
N GLU A 33 3.09 12.00 9.34
CA GLU A 33 3.87 11.86 10.60
C GLU A 33 4.44 10.43 10.76
N GLY A 34 3.96 9.48 9.97
CA GLY A 34 4.37 8.08 10.03
C GLY A 34 3.65 7.25 11.10
N TRP A 35 3.90 5.94 11.04
CA TRP A 35 3.23 4.95 11.89
C TRP A 35 3.56 5.07 13.37
N ASP A 36 4.83 5.32 13.70
CA ASP A 36 5.30 5.32 15.10
C ASP A 36 4.77 6.52 15.88
N ALA A 37 4.48 7.63 15.19
CA ALA A 37 3.89 8.83 15.76
C ALA A 37 2.39 8.69 16.07
N LEU A 38 1.70 7.67 15.51
CA LEU A 38 0.26 7.49 15.69
C LEU A 38 -0.08 7.09 17.13
N THR A 39 -0.65 8.03 17.86
CA THR A 39 -1.18 7.85 19.21
C THR A 39 -2.59 8.44 19.31
N ILE A 40 -3.37 8.00 20.32
CA ILE A 40 -4.71 8.55 20.56
C ILE A 40 -4.65 10.08 20.78
N ASN A 41 -3.66 10.56 21.54
CA ASN A 41 -3.54 11.98 21.86
C ASN A 41 -3.13 12.82 20.65
N ALA A 42 -2.20 12.34 19.84
CA ALA A 42 -1.76 13.03 18.61
C ALA A 42 -2.94 13.15 17.61
N LEU A 43 -3.69 12.05 17.43
CA LEU A 43 -4.86 12.04 16.57
C LEU A 43 -6.00 12.93 17.11
N ALA A 44 -6.24 12.92 18.42
CA ALA A 44 -7.23 13.81 19.05
C ALA A 44 -6.87 15.29 18.83
N THR A 45 -5.59 15.63 18.94
CA THR A 45 -5.08 16.99 18.66
C THR A 45 -5.35 17.40 17.22
N GLN A 46 -5.07 16.51 16.23
CA GLN A 46 -5.36 16.77 14.83
C GLN A 46 -6.86 16.98 14.57
N LEU A 47 -7.72 16.22 15.26
CA LEU A 47 -9.17 16.33 15.14
C LEU A 47 -9.77 17.49 15.94
N GLY A 48 -8.96 18.27 16.67
CA GLY A 48 -9.43 19.38 17.50
C GLY A 48 -10.30 18.92 18.67
N THR A 49 -10.06 17.70 19.20
CA THR A 49 -10.83 17.10 20.29
C THR A 49 -9.90 16.60 21.41
N LYS A 50 -10.45 15.87 22.38
CA LYS A 50 -9.68 15.28 23.48
C LYS A 50 -9.63 13.76 23.35
N GLY A 51 -8.53 13.12 23.83
CA GLY A 51 -8.35 11.67 23.80
C GLY A 51 -9.57 10.87 24.27
N PRO A 52 -10.20 11.18 25.40
CA PRO A 52 -11.41 10.49 25.87
C PRO A 52 -12.56 10.46 24.86
N SER A 53 -12.68 11.48 23.99
CA SER A 53 -13.73 11.49 22.97
C SER A 53 -13.51 10.43 21.86
N LEU A 54 -12.26 10.07 21.60
CA LEU A 54 -11.93 9.03 20.62
C LEU A 54 -12.28 7.65 21.16
N TYR A 55 -12.11 7.41 22.45
CA TYR A 55 -12.44 6.13 23.09
C TYR A 55 -13.92 5.76 23.04
N ASN A 56 -14.82 6.71 22.73
CA ASN A 56 -16.22 6.42 22.42
C ASN A 56 -16.41 5.70 21.07
N HIS A 57 -15.36 5.67 20.22
CA HIS A 57 -15.43 5.14 18.87
C HIS A 57 -14.38 4.05 18.58
N VAL A 58 -13.28 4.04 19.32
CA VAL A 58 -12.20 3.05 19.23
C VAL A 58 -11.88 2.56 20.64
N SER A 59 -11.74 1.25 20.83
CA SER A 59 -11.56 0.66 22.17
C SER A 59 -10.15 0.84 22.71
N SER A 60 -9.16 0.95 21.84
CA SER A 60 -7.74 1.11 22.19
C SER A 60 -6.94 1.67 21.02
N LEU A 61 -5.66 1.99 21.24
CA LEU A 61 -4.73 2.33 20.17
C LEU A 61 -4.51 1.12 19.22
N GLU A 62 -4.51 -0.09 19.75
CA GLU A 62 -4.36 -1.28 18.93
C GLU A 62 -5.59 -1.56 18.05
N ASP A 63 -6.80 -1.37 18.56
CA ASP A 63 -8.03 -1.39 17.76
C ASP A 63 -8.00 -0.34 16.63
N LEU A 64 -7.57 0.89 16.95
CA LEU A 64 -7.37 1.93 15.96
C LEU A 64 -6.36 1.48 14.87
N ARG A 65 -5.19 1.02 15.29
CA ARG A 65 -4.12 0.56 14.40
C ARG A 65 -4.57 -0.62 13.53
N ARG A 66 -5.26 -1.59 14.13
CA ARG A 66 -5.85 -2.71 13.39
C ARG A 66 -6.84 -2.24 12.33
N THR A 67 -7.77 -1.35 12.70
CA THR A 67 -8.78 -0.84 11.77
C THR A 67 -8.15 -0.04 10.62
N VAL A 68 -7.11 0.73 10.91
CA VAL A 68 -6.34 1.46 9.87
C VAL A 68 -5.66 0.48 8.92
N ARG A 69 -5.03 -0.58 9.43
CA ARG A 69 -4.40 -1.62 8.58
C ARG A 69 -5.43 -2.29 7.66
N MET A 70 -6.58 -2.70 8.21
CA MET A 70 -7.68 -3.29 7.42
C MET A 70 -8.10 -2.36 6.29
N ARG A 71 -8.24 -1.05 6.57
CA ARG A 71 -8.58 -0.08 5.54
C ARG A 71 -7.50 0.07 4.47
N VAL A 72 -6.22 -0.01 4.82
CA VAL A 72 -5.12 0.01 3.84
C VAL A 72 -5.15 -1.24 2.95
N ILE A 73 -5.46 -2.41 3.50
CA ILE A 73 -5.64 -3.64 2.71
C ILE A 73 -6.79 -3.47 1.71
N ASP A 74 -7.92 -2.93 2.16
CA ASP A 74 -9.08 -2.66 1.29
C ASP A 74 -8.74 -1.66 0.17
N ASP A 75 -8.00 -0.59 0.49
CA ASP A 75 -7.57 0.40 -0.49
C ASP A 75 -6.67 -0.25 -1.57
N ILE A 76 -5.74 -1.14 -1.17
CA ILE A 76 -4.86 -1.89 -2.08
C ILE A 76 -5.67 -2.87 -2.92
N LEU A 77 -6.58 -3.63 -2.30
CA LEU A 77 -7.47 -4.57 -3.01
C LEU A 77 -8.29 -3.85 -4.08
N GLN A 78 -8.94 -2.75 -3.73
CA GLN A 78 -9.73 -1.96 -4.67
C GLN A 78 -8.87 -1.41 -5.82
N MET A 79 -7.68 -0.89 -5.52
CA MET A 79 -6.75 -0.42 -6.53
C MET A 79 -6.36 -1.55 -7.50
N LEU A 80 -5.90 -2.71 -7.00
CA LEU A 80 -5.47 -3.84 -7.82
C LEU A 80 -6.62 -4.39 -8.65
N SER A 81 -7.82 -4.52 -8.10
CA SER A 81 -9.02 -4.96 -8.81
C SER A 81 -9.36 -4.02 -9.96
N THR A 82 -9.30 -2.71 -9.71
CA THR A 82 -9.63 -1.69 -10.72
C THR A 82 -8.64 -1.70 -11.88
N VAL A 83 -7.33 -1.74 -11.57
CA VAL A 83 -6.29 -1.65 -12.61
C VAL A 83 -6.11 -2.96 -13.37
N GLY A 84 -6.46 -4.11 -12.78
CA GLY A 84 -6.43 -5.43 -13.43
C GLY A 84 -7.60 -5.65 -14.40
N THR A 85 -8.73 -4.95 -14.22
CA THR A 85 -9.93 -5.18 -15.02
C THR A 85 -9.68 -4.91 -16.51
N GLY A 86 -10.02 -5.89 -17.34
CA GLY A 86 -9.91 -5.81 -18.82
C GLY A 86 -8.48 -5.93 -19.36
N ARG A 87 -7.50 -6.20 -18.51
CA ARG A 87 -6.10 -6.43 -18.88
C ARG A 87 -5.72 -7.88 -18.68
N THR A 88 -4.73 -8.32 -19.42
CA THR A 88 -4.20 -9.69 -19.32
C THR A 88 -2.68 -9.69 -19.46
N ARG A 89 -2.05 -10.76 -18.90
CA ARG A 89 -0.62 -11.03 -19.05
C ARG A 89 0.25 -9.82 -18.66
N ASP A 90 1.26 -9.52 -19.47
CA ASP A 90 2.30 -8.53 -19.20
C ASP A 90 1.76 -7.11 -18.97
N ASP A 91 0.69 -6.71 -19.69
CA ASP A 91 0.05 -5.39 -19.50
C ASP A 91 -0.60 -5.30 -18.11
N ALA A 92 -1.31 -6.34 -17.68
CA ALA A 92 -1.93 -6.38 -16.36
C ALA A 92 -0.88 -6.39 -15.24
N VAL A 93 0.13 -7.25 -15.37
CA VAL A 93 1.21 -7.39 -14.37
C VAL A 93 1.98 -6.09 -14.24
N MET A 94 2.36 -5.44 -15.35
CA MET A 94 3.05 -4.16 -15.34
C MET A 94 2.20 -3.05 -14.73
N THR A 95 0.91 -2.99 -15.08
CA THR A 95 0.00 -1.97 -14.53
C THR A 95 -0.23 -2.15 -13.04
N MET A 96 -0.42 -3.39 -12.57
CA MET A 96 -0.56 -3.69 -11.14
C MET A 96 0.73 -3.34 -10.37
N ALA A 97 1.89 -3.73 -10.89
CA ALA A 97 3.18 -3.44 -10.28
C ALA A 97 3.41 -1.92 -10.16
N SER A 98 3.17 -1.18 -11.25
CA SER A 98 3.34 0.28 -11.28
C SER A 98 2.38 0.98 -10.33
N SER A 99 1.14 0.51 -10.24
CA SER A 99 0.13 1.06 -9.32
C SER A 99 0.50 0.80 -7.85
N TYR A 100 1.01 -0.40 -7.53
CA TYR A 100 1.49 -0.73 -6.20
C TYR A 100 2.68 0.15 -5.78
N ARG A 101 3.69 0.31 -6.64
CA ARG A 101 4.83 1.20 -6.42
C ARG A 101 4.36 2.65 -6.23
N SER A 102 3.48 3.13 -7.09
CA SER A 102 2.90 4.48 -7.01
C SER A 102 2.14 4.70 -5.71
N TYR A 103 1.35 3.72 -5.26
CA TYR A 103 0.65 3.77 -3.98
C TYR A 103 1.62 3.94 -2.80
N ALA A 104 2.69 3.17 -2.77
CA ALA A 104 3.70 3.24 -1.72
C ALA A 104 4.38 4.62 -1.65
N HIS A 105 4.71 5.21 -2.81
CA HIS A 105 5.32 6.54 -2.89
C HIS A 105 4.36 7.66 -2.52
N HIS A 106 3.09 7.57 -2.90
CA HIS A 106 2.08 8.59 -2.56
C HIS A 106 1.58 8.48 -1.11
N HIS A 107 1.66 7.28 -0.52
CA HIS A 107 1.15 6.97 0.81
C HIS A 107 2.18 6.24 1.68
N PRO A 108 3.36 6.84 1.92
CA PRO A 108 4.47 6.15 2.62
C PRO A 108 4.10 5.71 4.03
N GLY A 109 3.28 6.47 4.74
CA GLY A 109 2.82 6.14 6.07
C GLY A 109 1.83 4.98 6.10
N ARG A 110 0.90 4.92 5.14
CA ARG A 110 -0.02 3.79 4.96
C ARG A 110 0.74 2.54 4.52
N TYR A 111 1.67 2.68 3.59
CA TYR A 111 2.52 1.58 3.16
C TYR A 111 3.33 1.02 4.35
N SER A 112 3.91 1.89 5.18
CA SER A 112 4.59 1.48 6.42
C SER A 112 3.64 0.77 7.39
N ALA A 113 2.38 1.21 7.53
CA ALA A 113 1.37 0.54 8.33
C ALA A 113 1.08 -0.88 7.81
N PHE A 114 0.99 -1.04 6.49
CA PHE A 114 0.78 -2.33 5.82
C PHE A 114 1.96 -3.28 6.03
N THR A 115 3.20 -2.80 5.93
CA THR A 115 4.40 -3.65 5.98
C THR A 115 4.87 -4.00 7.38
N ARG A 116 4.51 -3.21 8.40
CA ARG A 116 4.85 -3.44 9.82
C ARG A 116 3.84 -4.33 10.55
N MET A 117 3.13 -5.16 9.81
CA MET A 117 2.16 -6.04 10.43
C MET A 117 2.84 -7.22 11.11
N PRO A 118 2.45 -7.57 12.35
CA PRO A 118 2.72 -8.88 12.84
C PRO A 118 1.94 -9.87 11.96
N LEU A 119 2.67 -10.54 11.08
CA LEU A 119 2.16 -11.70 10.37
C LEU A 119 2.04 -12.82 11.43
N GLY A 120 0.85 -13.22 11.73
CA GLY A 120 0.60 -14.31 12.63
C GLY A 120 0.04 -13.83 13.96
N GLY A 121 -1.19 -14.00 14.10
CA GLY A 121 -2.04 -13.92 15.24
C GLY A 121 -3.36 -14.53 14.84
N ASP A 122 -4.12 -14.96 15.80
CA ASP A 122 -5.47 -15.49 15.59
C ASP A 122 -6.45 -14.36 15.19
N ASP A 123 -6.18 -13.68 14.06
CA ASP A 123 -7.10 -12.70 13.45
C ASP A 123 -7.63 -13.24 12.12
N PRO A 124 -8.73 -14.00 12.14
CA PRO A 124 -9.31 -14.60 10.93
C PRO A 124 -9.79 -13.56 9.92
N GLU A 125 -10.29 -12.41 10.40
CA GLU A 125 -10.77 -11.32 9.53
C GLU A 125 -9.60 -10.69 8.76
N TYR A 126 -8.49 -10.46 9.46
CA TYR A 126 -7.27 -9.99 8.84
C TYR A 126 -6.71 -10.98 7.80
N THR A 127 -6.66 -12.26 8.15
CA THR A 127 -6.22 -13.32 7.24
C THR A 127 -7.10 -13.38 5.99
N ALA A 128 -8.42 -13.31 6.16
CA ALA A 128 -9.36 -13.30 5.04
C ALA A 128 -9.19 -12.06 4.15
N ALA A 129 -8.99 -10.87 4.72
CA ALA A 129 -8.75 -9.65 3.96
C ALA A 129 -7.43 -9.71 3.18
N SER A 130 -6.37 -10.26 3.77
CA SER A 130 -5.07 -10.44 3.12
C SER A 130 -5.17 -11.41 1.94
N HIS A 131 -5.90 -12.52 2.08
CA HIS A 131 -6.16 -13.44 0.98
C HIS A 131 -6.99 -12.77 -0.12
N ALA A 132 -8.02 -12.02 0.24
CA ALA A 132 -8.83 -11.28 -0.72
C ALA A 132 -8.00 -10.27 -1.52
N ALA A 133 -7.02 -9.61 -0.89
CA ALA A 133 -6.13 -8.68 -1.56
C ALA A 133 -5.22 -9.35 -2.62
N ALA A 134 -4.95 -10.65 -2.50
CA ALA A 134 -4.21 -11.41 -3.50
C ALA A 134 -5.08 -11.83 -4.71
N ALA A 135 -6.40 -11.89 -4.57
CA ALA A 135 -7.28 -12.40 -5.61
C ALA A 135 -7.14 -11.70 -6.97
N PRO A 136 -7.06 -10.35 -7.08
CA PRO A 136 -6.88 -9.70 -8.37
C PRO A 136 -5.59 -10.10 -9.09
N VAL A 137 -4.52 -10.38 -8.33
CA VAL A 137 -3.25 -10.85 -8.90
C VAL A 137 -3.42 -12.28 -9.41
N ILE A 138 -4.04 -13.17 -8.61
CA ILE A 138 -4.32 -14.56 -9.00
C ILE A 138 -5.17 -14.62 -10.27
N ASP A 139 -6.18 -13.75 -10.40
CA ASP A 139 -7.03 -13.65 -11.60
C ASP A 139 -6.22 -13.26 -12.85
N VAL A 140 -5.28 -12.34 -12.71
CA VAL A 140 -4.36 -11.98 -13.80
C VAL A 140 -3.44 -13.15 -14.15
N LEU A 141 -2.95 -13.90 -13.15
CA LEU A 141 -2.07 -15.06 -13.37
C LEU A 141 -2.77 -16.19 -14.12
N ALA A 142 -4.10 -16.31 -14.02
CA ALA A 142 -4.87 -17.23 -14.82
C ALA A 142 -4.71 -16.99 -16.34
N SER A 143 -4.42 -15.74 -16.76
CA SER A 143 -4.13 -15.42 -18.17
C SER A 143 -2.79 -15.98 -18.66
N TYR A 144 -1.89 -16.38 -17.75
CA TYR A 144 -0.67 -17.14 -18.05
C TYR A 144 -0.89 -18.67 -18.00
N GLY A 145 -2.11 -19.10 -17.66
CA GLY A 145 -2.47 -20.50 -17.48
C GLY A 145 -2.11 -21.06 -16.10
N LEU A 146 -1.67 -20.19 -15.17
CA LEU A 146 -1.39 -20.61 -13.79
C LEU A 146 -2.69 -20.72 -13.00
N THR A 147 -2.86 -21.84 -12.28
CA THR A 147 -4.07 -22.10 -11.48
C THR A 147 -3.69 -22.79 -10.16
N GLY A 148 -4.60 -22.77 -9.19
CA GLY A 148 -4.40 -23.46 -7.92
C GLY A 148 -3.15 -23.00 -7.16
N GLU A 149 -2.35 -23.94 -6.69
CA GLU A 149 -1.12 -23.69 -5.94
C GLU A 149 -0.06 -22.91 -6.75
N ASP A 150 0.07 -23.21 -8.04
CA ASP A 150 1.04 -22.52 -8.91
C ASP A 150 0.73 -21.02 -9.05
N ALA A 151 -0.56 -20.67 -9.18
CA ALA A 151 -0.99 -19.27 -9.18
C ALA A 151 -0.73 -18.59 -7.84
N PHE A 152 -0.97 -19.29 -6.74
CA PHE A 152 -0.73 -18.77 -5.40
C PHE A 152 0.76 -18.51 -5.16
N TYR A 153 1.64 -19.46 -5.50
CA TYR A 153 3.09 -19.28 -5.36
C TYR A 153 3.61 -18.16 -6.25
N ALA A 154 3.15 -18.09 -7.50
CA ALA A 154 3.54 -17.01 -8.41
C ALA A 154 3.06 -15.62 -7.91
N ALA A 155 1.86 -15.54 -7.31
CA ALA A 155 1.37 -14.32 -6.70
C ALA A 155 2.24 -13.90 -5.50
N LEU A 156 2.66 -14.86 -4.67
CA LEU A 156 3.55 -14.62 -3.54
C LEU A 156 4.94 -14.17 -3.98
N GLU A 157 5.52 -14.83 -5.00
CA GLU A 157 6.80 -14.43 -5.62
C GLU A 157 6.72 -13.00 -6.18
N PHE A 158 5.66 -12.71 -6.91
CA PHE A 158 5.41 -11.38 -7.47
C PHE A 158 5.31 -10.31 -6.39
N TRP A 159 4.50 -10.57 -5.35
CA TRP A 159 4.35 -9.65 -4.23
C TRP A 159 5.67 -9.44 -3.48
N ALA A 160 6.42 -10.51 -3.20
CA ALA A 160 7.71 -10.44 -2.49
C ALA A 160 8.73 -9.59 -3.28
N ALA A 161 8.78 -9.76 -4.60
CA ALA A 161 9.67 -8.98 -5.46
C ALA A 161 9.28 -7.50 -5.48
N LEU A 162 8.00 -7.18 -5.65
CA LEU A 162 7.50 -5.81 -5.62
C LEU A 162 7.76 -5.15 -4.26
N HIS A 163 7.42 -5.84 -3.19
CA HIS A 163 7.59 -5.34 -1.84
C HIS A 163 9.07 -5.08 -1.53
N GLY A 164 9.95 -6.01 -1.85
CA GLY A 164 11.39 -5.87 -1.65
C GLY A 164 11.97 -4.71 -2.45
N PHE A 165 11.58 -4.58 -3.73
CA PHE A 165 12.01 -3.47 -4.58
C PHE A 165 11.59 -2.11 -4.00
N VAL A 166 10.29 -1.95 -3.72
CA VAL A 166 9.74 -0.70 -3.20
C VAL A 166 10.35 -0.32 -1.85
N LEU A 167 10.59 -1.31 -0.97
CA LEU A 167 11.25 -1.06 0.32
C LEU A 167 12.67 -0.53 0.14
N LEU A 168 13.46 -1.16 -0.75
CA LEU A 168 14.83 -0.71 -1.05
C LEU A 168 14.85 0.68 -1.67
N GLU A 169 13.90 0.98 -2.53
CA GLU A 169 13.74 2.30 -3.16
C GLU A 169 13.38 3.37 -2.11
N MET A 170 12.37 3.12 -1.28
CA MET A 170 11.92 4.08 -0.26
C MET A 170 12.94 4.32 0.85
N THR A 171 13.83 3.36 1.11
CA THR A 171 14.93 3.53 2.07
C THR A 171 16.15 4.25 1.51
N GLY A 172 16.16 4.57 0.19
CA GLY A 172 17.27 5.22 -0.49
C GLY A 172 18.50 4.33 -0.68
N VAL A 173 18.41 3.03 -0.40
CA VAL A 173 19.52 2.09 -0.58
C VAL A 173 19.95 2.01 -2.04
N MET A 174 19.00 2.13 -2.99
CA MET A 174 19.30 2.12 -4.42
C MET A 174 20.05 3.37 -4.89
N ASP A 175 19.86 4.50 -4.23
CA ASP A 175 20.52 5.77 -4.55
C ASP A 175 21.89 5.95 -3.87
N SER A 176 22.20 5.10 -2.88
CA SER A 176 23.36 5.27 -1.98
C SER A 176 24.70 4.89 -2.59
N GLY A 177 24.74 4.38 -3.82
CA GLY A 177 25.94 3.80 -4.42
C GLY A 177 26.44 2.52 -3.75
N MET A 178 25.73 2.01 -2.74
CA MET A 178 26.10 0.78 -2.01
C MET A 178 25.94 -0.49 -2.85
N ILE A 179 24.99 -0.46 -3.81
CA ILE A 179 24.63 -1.69 -4.54
C ILE A 179 25.56 -1.96 -5.70
N ALA A 180 26.15 -0.95 -6.33
CA ALA A 180 27.03 -1.15 -7.47
C ALA A 180 28.02 0.01 -7.66
N PRO A 181 29.16 0.05 -6.95
CA PRO A 181 30.22 0.99 -7.26
C PRO A 181 30.66 0.78 -8.71
N GLY A 182 30.47 1.79 -9.58
CA GLY A 182 30.89 1.77 -10.98
C GLY A 182 29.90 1.16 -11.97
N VAL A 183 28.70 0.76 -11.55
CA VAL A 183 27.60 0.36 -12.43
C VAL A 183 26.52 1.47 -12.41
N GLY A 184 26.17 2.00 -13.57
CA GLY A 184 25.14 3.04 -13.71
C GLY A 184 25.50 4.03 -14.82
N SER A 185 24.64 5.03 -15.03
CA SER A 185 24.92 6.15 -15.93
C SER A 185 26.20 6.90 -15.53
N GLU A 186 26.73 7.73 -16.39
CA GLU A 186 27.93 8.56 -16.13
C GLU A 186 27.87 9.36 -14.81
N ALA A 187 26.70 9.52 -14.23
CA ALA A 187 26.46 10.16 -12.91
C ALA A 187 26.49 9.18 -11.71
N GLY A 188 26.69 7.86 -11.92
CA GLY A 188 26.76 6.87 -10.85
C GLY A 188 25.40 6.57 -10.16
N ARG A 189 24.29 6.99 -10.75
CA ARG A 189 22.94 6.73 -10.23
C ARG A 189 22.29 5.57 -10.95
N VAL A 190 21.62 4.70 -10.17
CA VAL A 190 20.80 3.62 -10.72
C VAL A 190 19.53 4.21 -11.32
N ASP A 191 19.22 3.82 -12.57
CA ASP A 191 17.89 4.08 -13.15
C ASP A 191 16.89 3.09 -12.54
N THR A 192 16.26 3.52 -11.45
CA THR A 192 15.31 2.68 -10.70
C THR A 192 14.08 2.31 -11.51
N ASP A 193 13.67 3.15 -12.48
CA ASP A 193 12.54 2.86 -13.36
C ASP A 193 12.88 1.76 -14.35
N ALA A 194 14.08 1.79 -14.92
CA ALA A 194 14.56 0.72 -15.81
C ALA A 194 14.74 -0.60 -15.06
N VAL A 195 15.29 -0.56 -13.82
CA VAL A 195 15.43 -1.76 -12.98
C VAL A 195 14.07 -2.33 -12.60
N PHE A 196 13.12 -1.49 -12.18
CA PHE A 196 11.75 -1.90 -11.85
C PHE A 196 11.06 -2.57 -13.03
N SER A 197 11.02 -1.90 -14.17
CA SER A 197 10.38 -2.42 -15.38
C SER A 197 11.01 -3.73 -15.83
N GLY A 198 12.35 -3.81 -15.82
CA GLY A 198 13.08 -5.02 -16.14
C GLY A 198 12.82 -6.17 -15.16
N MET A 199 12.66 -5.90 -13.87
CA MET A 199 12.25 -6.90 -12.87
C MET A 199 10.86 -7.45 -13.17
N VAL A 200 9.87 -6.58 -13.38
CA VAL A 200 8.49 -6.97 -13.65
C VAL A 200 8.39 -7.81 -14.94
N LEU A 201 9.07 -7.40 -16.01
CA LEU A 201 9.09 -8.16 -17.27
C LEU A 201 9.75 -9.54 -17.12
N ARG A 202 10.81 -9.67 -16.34
CA ARG A 202 11.43 -10.99 -16.07
C ARG A 202 10.51 -11.90 -15.26
N LEU A 203 9.77 -11.37 -14.30
CA LEU A 203 8.77 -12.13 -13.56
C LEU A 203 7.63 -12.60 -14.49
N ALA A 204 7.12 -11.71 -15.34
CA ALA A 204 6.09 -12.05 -16.32
C ALA A 204 6.56 -13.14 -17.30
N ALA A 205 7.79 -13.04 -17.82
CA ALA A 205 8.39 -14.07 -18.69
C ALA A 205 8.54 -15.41 -17.95
N GLY A 206 8.95 -15.41 -16.68
CA GLY A 206 9.04 -16.63 -15.86
C GLY A 206 7.68 -17.29 -15.65
N MET A 207 6.62 -16.51 -15.47
CA MET A 207 5.24 -17.02 -15.37
C MET A 207 4.78 -17.68 -16.69
N ALA A 208 5.14 -17.08 -17.83
CA ALA A 208 4.79 -17.62 -19.14
C ALA A 208 5.47 -18.97 -19.43
N HIS A 209 6.72 -19.16 -19.00
CA HIS A 209 7.49 -20.38 -19.26
C HIS A 209 7.09 -21.57 -18.40
N ARG A 210 6.55 -21.37 -17.21
CA ARG A 210 6.09 -22.46 -16.32
C ARG A 210 4.99 -23.31 -16.95
N ASN A 211 4.28 -22.78 -17.95
CA ASN A 211 3.14 -23.44 -18.58
C ASN A 211 3.42 -23.99 -19.99
N ASP A 212 4.69 -23.98 -20.45
CA ASP A 212 5.10 -24.61 -21.70
C ASP A 212 5.73 -26.00 -21.40
N PRO A 213 4.94 -27.11 -21.48
CA PRO A 213 5.45 -28.46 -21.20
C PRO A 213 6.44 -28.97 -22.25
N GLY A 214 6.78 -28.17 -23.26
CA GLY A 214 7.69 -28.50 -24.35
C GLY A 214 9.08 -27.87 -24.27
N GLY A 215 9.35 -26.99 -23.31
CA GLY A 215 10.66 -26.39 -23.08
C GLY A 215 11.60 -27.36 -22.36
N ASN A 216 12.21 -28.29 -23.08
CA ASN A 216 13.33 -29.09 -22.58
C ASN A 216 14.57 -28.17 -22.46
N PRO A 217 15.39 -28.25 -21.34
CA PRO A 217 16.58 -27.43 -21.14
C PRO A 217 17.68 -27.70 -22.15
#